data_2d1694f8420992396aff3bfe8e63aabe
#
_entry.id   2d1694f8420992396aff3bfe8e63aabe
#
_cell.length_a   1.000
_cell.length_b   1.000
_cell.length_c   1.000
_cell.angle_alpha   90.00
_cell.angle_beta   90.00
_cell.angle_gamma   90.00
#
_symmetry.space_group_name_H-M   'P 1'
#
loop_
_entity.id
_entity.type
_entity.pdbx_description
1 polymer ?
#
loop_
_entity_poly.entity_id
_entity_poly.type
_entity_poly.pdbx_seq_one_letter_code
_entity_poly.pdbx_strand_id
1 'polypeptide(L)'
;MRIAVVAGPDPGHAFPAIALCLRLCAAGDSATLFTGAQWLDTARAAGVDAVLLEGLDPDRDDDDGDAGAKIHRRAARMAVLNLPGLRRSAPDLVVSDVITACGGL
;
A
#
# COMPACT_ATOMS: atom_id res chain seq x y z
N MET A 1 1.59 18.66 -3.62
CA MET A 1 0.81 17.52 -4.14
C MET A 1 0.62 16.49 -3.02
N ARG A 2 -0.53 15.90 -2.95
CA ARG A 2 -0.81 14.78 -2.04
C ARG A 2 -0.58 13.47 -2.77
N ILE A 3 0.30 12.62 -2.25
CA ILE A 3 0.70 11.38 -2.89
C ILE A 3 0.40 10.22 -1.94
N ALA A 4 -0.35 9.24 -2.41
CA ALA A 4 -0.52 7.96 -1.73
C ALA A 4 0.47 6.95 -2.31
N VAL A 5 1.31 6.36 -1.47
CA VAL A 5 2.25 5.30 -1.84
C VAL A 5 1.72 3.99 -1.27
N VAL A 6 1.53 3.00 -2.12
CA VAL A 6 0.99 1.69 -1.74
C VAL A 6 2.05 0.63 -2.00
N ALA A 7 2.49 -0.05 -0.96
CA ALA A 7 3.58 -1.01 -1.05
C ALA A 7 3.29 -2.29 -0.27
N GLY A 8 3.75 -3.42 -0.80
CA GLY A 8 3.64 -4.72 -0.17
C GLY A 8 4.42 -4.84 1.13
N PRO A 9 4.16 -5.93 1.89
CA PRO A 9 4.66 -6.09 3.26
C PRO A 9 6.10 -6.60 3.33
N ASP A 10 6.70 -6.98 2.22
CA ASP A 10 8.07 -7.47 2.23
C ASP A 10 9.08 -6.34 2.42
N PRO A 11 10.22 -6.57 3.10
CA PRO A 11 11.24 -5.54 3.29
C PRO A 11 11.72 -4.91 1.99
N GLY A 12 11.82 -5.70 0.91
CA GLY A 12 12.23 -5.24 -0.42
C GLY A 12 11.25 -4.26 -1.07
N HIS A 13 10.00 -4.21 -0.61
CA HIS A 13 8.97 -3.28 -1.05
C HIS A 13 8.78 -2.13 -0.05
N ALA A 14 8.72 -2.45 1.24
CA ALA A 14 8.42 -1.47 2.30
C ALA A 14 9.56 -0.45 2.50
N PHE A 15 10.80 -0.88 2.55
CA PHE A 15 11.92 0.05 2.76
C PHE A 15 12.10 1.05 1.61
N PRO A 16 12.10 0.65 0.33
CA PRO A 16 12.13 1.60 -0.77
C PRO A 16 10.94 2.56 -0.76
N ALA A 17 9.75 2.10 -0.36
CA ALA A 17 8.55 2.93 -0.26
C ALA A 17 8.68 3.99 0.86
N ILE A 18 9.21 3.61 2.02
CA ILE A 18 9.50 4.56 3.10
C ILE A 18 10.52 5.61 2.62
N ALA A 19 11.59 5.20 1.96
CA ALA A 19 12.59 6.10 1.41
C ALA A 19 11.99 7.05 0.38
N LEU A 20 11.12 6.55 -0.49
CA LEU A 20 10.40 7.38 -1.46
C LEU A 20 9.54 8.44 -0.77
N CYS A 21 8.76 8.06 0.24
CA CYS A 21 7.94 9.00 0.99
C CYS A 21 8.78 10.11 1.65
N LEU A 22 9.91 9.75 2.23
CA LEU A 22 10.83 10.73 2.81
C LEU A 22 11.36 11.72 1.76
N ARG A 23 11.71 11.24 0.58
CA ARG A 23 12.18 12.09 -0.53
C ARG A 23 11.07 13.00 -1.05
N LEU A 24 9.85 12.50 -1.16
CA LEU A 24 8.69 13.30 -1.57
C LEU A 24 8.40 14.41 -0.56
N CYS A 25 8.42 14.09 0.73
CA CYS A 25 8.24 15.09 1.79
C CYS A 25 9.35 16.14 1.79
N ALA A 26 10.60 15.75 1.56
CA ALA A 26 11.71 16.65 1.44
C ALA A 26 11.60 17.59 0.23
N ALA A 27 10.91 17.16 -0.83
CA ALA A 27 10.63 17.97 -2.01
C ALA A 27 9.40 18.90 -1.84
N GLY A 28 8.74 18.87 -0.68
CA GLY A 28 7.58 19.73 -0.39
C GLY A 28 6.21 19.08 -0.64
N ASP A 29 6.19 17.82 -1.02
CA ASP A 29 4.95 17.07 -1.21
C ASP A 29 4.48 16.44 0.11
N SER A 30 3.20 16.08 0.17
CA SER A 30 2.62 15.30 1.27
C SER A 30 2.47 13.85 0.82
N ALA A 31 3.13 12.92 1.50
CA ALA A 31 3.08 11.52 1.17
C ALA A 31 2.51 10.69 2.33
N THR A 32 1.59 9.78 2.02
CA THR A 32 1.05 8.79 2.95
C THR A 32 1.37 7.40 2.44
N LEU A 33 1.98 6.58 3.29
CA LEU A 33 2.33 5.19 2.96
C LEU A 33 1.24 4.24 3.44
N PHE A 34 0.72 3.44 2.51
CA PHE A 34 -0.18 2.32 2.80
C PHE A 34 0.62 1.02 2.68
N THR A 35 0.82 0.32 3.78
CA THR A 35 1.64 -0.89 3.82
C THR A 35 1.22 -1.85 4.93
N GLY A 36 1.92 -2.98 5.06
CA GLY A 36 1.62 -3.99 6.08
C GLY A 36 1.83 -3.49 7.51
N ALA A 37 1.09 -4.09 8.45
CA ALA A 37 1.08 -3.70 9.86
C ALA A 37 2.49 -3.70 10.48
N GLN A 38 3.36 -4.62 10.08
CA GLN A 38 4.72 -4.75 10.62
C GLN A 38 5.62 -3.56 10.34
N TRP A 39 5.28 -2.69 9.39
CA TRP A 39 6.09 -1.54 8.99
C TRP A 39 5.54 -0.18 9.44
N LEU A 40 4.33 -0.16 10.01
CA LEU A 40 3.68 1.11 10.39
C LEU A 40 4.51 1.90 11.41
N ASP A 41 4.97 1.23 12.47
CA ASP A 41 5.77 1.90 13.49
C ASP A 41 7.12 2.37 12.96
N THR A 42 7.78 1.56 12.13
CA THR A 42 9.05 1.92 11.47
C THR A 42 8.89 3.16 10.60
N ALA A 43 7.85 3.20 9.77
CA ALA A 43 7.56 4.34 8.90
C ALA A 43 7.26 5.60 9.71
N ARG A 44 6.42 5.49 10.73
CA ARG A 44 6.06 6.62 11.61
C ARG A 44 7.25 7.14 12.39
N ALA A 45 8.12 6.25 12.90
CA ALA A 45 9.35 6.65 13.57
C ALA A 45 10.31 7.39 12.64
N ALA A 46 10.28 7.12 11.35
CA ALA A 46 11.04 7.85 10.34
C ALA A 46 10.41 9.19 9.92
N GLY A 47 9.21 9.49 10.41
CA GLY A 47 8.49 10.73 10.07
C GLY A 47 7.55 10.62 8.88
N VAL A 48 7.21 9.39 8.47
CA VAL A 48 6.28 9.13 7.37
C VAL A 48 4.88 8.82 7.93
N ASP A 49 3.85 9.47 7.39
CA ASP A 49 2.47 9.08 7.64
C ASP A 49 2.24 7.69 7.06
N ALA A 50 1.79 6.76 7.89
CA ALA A 50 1.57 5.39 7.48
C ALA A 50 0.20 4.89 7.92
N VAL A 51 -0.46 4.19 7.02
CA VAL A 51 -1.79 3.61 7.20
C VAL A 51 -1.76 2.14 6.83
N LEU A 52 -2.50 1.33 7.57
CA LEU A 52 -2.60 -0.10 7.29
C LEU A 52 -3.20 -0.36 5.91
N LEU A 53 -2.49 -1.13 5.10
CA LEU A 53 -3.01 -1.69 3.86
C LEU A 53 -3.73 -3.00 4.19
N GLU A 54 -5.02 -3.03 4.01
CA GLU A 54 -5.86 -4.18 4.32
C GLU A 54 -5.84 -5.21 3.19
N GLY A 55 -6.08 -6.48 3.54
CA GLY A 55 -6.20 -7.57 2.56
C GLY A 55 -4.88 -8.19 2.13
N LEU A 56 -3.77 -7.89 2.81
CA LEU A 56 -2.46 -8.50 2.53
C LEU A 56 -2.40 -9.96 3.00
N ASP A 57 -3.16 -10.32 4.01
CA ASP A 57 -3.17 -11.69 4.51
C ASP A 57 -3.79 -12.65 3.49
N PRO A 58 -3.25 -13.88 3.39
CA PRO A 58 -3.83 -14.89 2.52
C PRO A 58 -5.29 -15.16 2.90
N ASP A 59 -6.16 -15.26 1.89
CA ASP A 59 -7.51 -15.76 2.11
C ASP A 59 -7.43 -17.26 2.38
N ARG A 60 -7.67 -17.65 3.64
CA ARG A 60 -7.59 -19.06 4.06
C ARG A 60 -8.71 -19.92 3.48
N ASP A 61 -9.81 -19.29 3.05
CA ASP A 61 -10.96 -19.98 2.47
C ASP A 61 -10.82 -20.13 0.94
N ASP A 62 -9.80 -19.53 0.32
CA ASP A 62 -9.52 -19.66 -1.10
C ASP A 62 -8.67 -20.89 -1.37
N ASP A 63 -9.34 -22.01 -1.69
CA ASP A 63 -8.73 -23.29 -2.03
C ASP A 63 -8.57 -23.52 -3.54
N ASP A 64 -8.83 -22.52 -4.37
CA ASP A 64 -8.64 -22.60 -5.81
C ASP A 64 -7.16 -22.88 -6.15
N GLY A 65 -6.92 -23.91 -6.97
CA GLY A 65 -5.59 -24.28 -7.40
C GLY A 65 -4.97 -23.35 -8.45
N ASP A 66 -5.75 -22.41 -9.02
CA ASP A 66 -5.27 -21.47 -10.03
C ASP A 66 -4.65 -20.25 -9.36
N ALA A 67 -3.31 -20.15 -9.40
CA ALA A 67 -2.57 -19.05 -8.80
C ALA A 67 -2.92 -17.69 -9.44
N GLY A 68 -3.19 -17.65 -10.73
CA GLY A 68 -3.59 -16.41 -11.42
C GLY A 68 -4.94 -15.90 -10.93
N ALA A 69 -5.92 -16.81 -10.81
CA ALA A 69 -7.23 -16.46 -10.28
C ALA A 69 -7.16 -15.97 -8.83
N LYS A 70 -6.32 -16.59 -8.00
CA LYS A 70 -6.08 -16.13 -6.62
C LYS A 70 -5.53 -14.73 -6.56
N ILE A 71 -4.55 -14.42 -7.40
CA ILE A 71 -3.94 -13.08 -7.46
C ILE A 71 -5.00 -12.04 -7.85
N HIS A 72 -5.82 -12.31 -8.84
CA HIS A 72 -6.88 -11.38 -9.27
C HIS A 72 -7.94 -11.16 -8.19
N ARG A 73 -8.40 -12.22 -7.52
CA ARG A 73 -9.34 -12.09 -6.40
C ARG A 73 -8.76 -11.30 -5.24
N ARG A 74 -7.49 -11.55 -4.92
CA ARG A 74 -6.78 -10.80 -3.87
C ARG A 74 -6.68 -9.32 -4.24
N ALA A 75 -6.31 -9.00 -5.46
CA ALA A 75 -6.24 -7.62 -5.94
C ALA A 75 -7.60 -6.92 -5.85
N ALA A 76 -8.67 -7.57 -6.28
CA ALA A 76 -10.02 -7.04 -6.19
C ALA A 76 -10.46 -6.80 -4.72
N ARG A 77 -10.18 -7.76 -3.84
CA ARG A 77 -10.46 -7.63 -2.40
C ARG A 77 -9.70 -6.47 -1.78
N MET A 78 -8.42 -6.36 -2.08
CA MET A 78 -7.58 -5.25 -1.59
C MET A 78 -8.11 -3.90 -2.08
N ALA A 79 -8.54 -3.80 -3.33
CA ALA A 79 -9.11 -2.58 -3.88
C ALA A 79 -10.37 -2.18 -3.10
N VAL A 80 -11.30 -3.11 -2.86
CA VAL A 80 -12.52 -2.85 -2.10
C VAL A 80 -12.21 -2.40 -0.66
N LEU A 81 -11.31 -3.09 0.02
CA LEU A 81 -10.97 -2.81 1.42
C LEU A 81 -10.26 -1.47 1.60
N ASN A 82 -9.41 -1.09 0.66
CA ASN A 82 -8.54 0.09 0.81
C ASN A 82 -9.11 1.35 0.14
N LEU A 83 -10.05 1.23 -0.78
CA LEU A 83 -10.63 2.37 -1.48
C LEU A 83 -11.19 3.46 -0.55
N PRO A 84 -11.93 3.15 0.54
CA PRO A 84 -12.39 4.19 1.45
C PRO A 84 -11.25 4.99 2.09
N GLY A 85 -10.17 4.32 2.51
CA GLY A 85 -8.99 4.96 3.10
C GLY A 85 -8.24 5.83 2.09
N LEU A 86 -8.07 5.34 0.87
CA LEU A 86 -7.47 6.10 -0.22
C LEU A 86 -8.31 7.35 -0.56
N ARG A 87 -9.61 7.22 -0.64
CA ARG A 87 -10.51 8.37 -0.87
C ARG A 87 -10.44 9.40 0.25
N ARG A 88 -10.38 8.96 1.50
CA ARG A 88 -10.23 9.86 2.65
C ARG A 88 -8.91 10.65 2.61
N SER A 89 -7.83 10.03 2.15
CA SER A 89 -6.55 10.72 2.00
C SER A 89 -6.55 11.73 0.84
N ALA A 90 -7.53 11.65 -0.06
CA ALA A 90 -7.72 12.54 -1.20
C ALA A 90 -6.42 12.78 -1.99
N PRO A 91 -5.74 11.73 -2.47
CA PRO A 91 -4.47 11.90 -3.16
C PRO A 91 -4.67 12.47 -4.57
N ASP A 92 -3.71 13.29 -4.98
CA ASP A 92 -3.60 13.75 -6.37
C ASP A 92 -2.94 12.70 -7.26
N LEU A 93 -2.10 11.84 -6.65
CA LEU A 93 -1.35 10.78 -7.33
C LEU A 93 -1.27 9.54 -6.43
N VAL A 94 -1.41 8.38 -7.03
CA VAL A 94 -1.18 7.08 -6.37
C VAL A 94 0.01 6.40 -7.03
N VAL A 95 0.98 6.00 -6.22
CA VAL A 95 2.14 5.21 -6.65
C VAL A 95 2.05 3.85 -5.97
N SER A 96 1.98 2.78 -6.75
CA SER A 96 1.90 1.43 -6.22
C SER A 96 2.98 0.54 -6.80
N ASP A 97 3.44 -0.44 -6.02
CA ASP A 97 4.26 -1.52 -6.56
C ASP A 97 3.40 -2.53 -7.35
N VAL A 98 4.06 -3.48 -8.03
CA VAL A 98 3.34 -4.47 -8.85
C VAL A 98 2.51 -5.44 -8.03
N ILE A 99 2.86 -5.65 -6.76
CA ILE A 99 2.16 -6.57 -5.86
C ILE A 99 0.87 -5.94 -5.35
N THR A 100 0.87 -4.63 -5.18
CA THR A 100 -0.26 -3.86 -4.65
C THR A 100 -0.91 -2.97 -5.71
N ALA A 101 -0.79 -3.35 -6.98
CA ALA A 101 -1.33 -2.60 -8.12
C ALA A 101 -2.84 -2.30 -8.01
N CYS A 102 -3.56 -3.01 -7.15
CA CYS A 102 -4.96 -2.71 -6.82
C CYS A 102 -5.17 -1.27 -6.34
N GLY A 103 -4.17 -0.64 -5.77
CA GLY A 103 -4.22 0.76 -5.37
C GLY A 103 -4.22 1.74 -6.54
N GLY A 104 -3.77 1.29 -7.72
CA GLY A 104 -3.75 2.09 -8.95
C GLY A 104 -4.97 1.93 -9.83
N LEU A 105 -5.85 1.01 -9.47
CA LEU A 105 -7.09 0.77 -10.20
C LEU A 105 -8.21 1.60 -9.61
#